data_e40bc796e81120a656b6e30794859b56
#
_entry.id   e40bc796e81120a656b6e30794859b56
#
_cell.length_a   1.000
_cell.length_b   1.000
_cell.length_c   1.000
_cell.angle_alpha   90.00
_cell.angle_beta   90.00
_cell.angle_gamma   90.00
#
_symmetry.space_group_name_H-M   'P 1'
#
loop_
_entity.id
_entity.type
_entity.pdbx_description
1 polymer ?
#
loop_
_entity_poly.entity_id
_entity_poly.type
_entity_poly.pdbx_seq_one_letter_code
_entity_poly.pdbx_strand_id
1 'polypeptide(L)'
;MKGIYLFACRARHENYDLDYNDIDGKYGCNITGDAMKVSLKPYDFIIASPPCNWWSKANPYYKTSQYALNTKHLLPDTINKLGKQDKPFIIENVKNKKRMLENGIFDLIIKYDLCYQFVGRHIYISNVIIDLDCPQHQDFVYGGKRVNNDGYNQGGSNVHIVIEKWLENVKNKLDIIN
;
A
#
# COMPACT_ATOMS: atom_id res chain seq x y z
N MET A 1 3.84 -12.62 16.13
CA MET A 1 4.00 -11.32 15.43
C MET A 1 2.64 -10.92 14.90
N LYS A 2 2.09 -9.80 15.38
CA LYS A 2 0.76 -9.32 15.00
C LYS A 2 0.87 -8.04 14.18
N GLY A 3 0.18 -7.96 13.04
CA GLY A 3 0.20 -6.79 12.17
C GLY A 3 -1.15 -6.11 12.04
N ILE A 4 -1.15 -4.97 11.32
CA ILE A 4 -2.36 -4.30 10.89
C ILE A 4 -2.28 -3.91 9.42
N TYR A 5 -3.38 -4.10 8.69
CA TYR A 5 -3.56 -3.62 7.33
C TYR A 5 -4.54 -2.44 7.31
N LEU A 6 -4.02 -1.25 7.11
CA LEU A 6 -4.78 0.00 6.99
C LEU A 6 -5.31 0.17 5.57
N PHE A 7 -6.54 0.65 5.43
CA PHE A 7 -7.24 0.79 4.15
C PHE A 7 -7.36 -0.55 3.39
N ALA A 8 -7.64 -1.61 4.12
CA ALA A 8 -7.53 -2.97 3.63
C ALA A 8 -8.57 -3.33 2.56
N CYS A 9 -9.73 -2.68 2.55
CA CYS A 9 -10.82 -3.00 1.65
C CYS A 9 -11.10 -4.53 1.65
N ARG A 10 -10.85 -5.21 0.52
CA ARG A 10 -11.01 -6.67 0.35
C ARG A 10 -9.71 -7.47 0.47
N ALA A 11 -8.58 -6.81 0.72
CA ALA A 11 -7.31 -7.51 0.88
C ALA A 11 -7.35 -8.46 2.08
N ARG A 12 -6.83 -9.66 1.92
CA ARG A 12 -6.68 -10.66 2.99
C ARG A 12 -5.37 -11.44 2.76
N HIS A 13 -4.66 -11.71 3.85
CA HIS A 13 -3.43 -12.48 3.88
C HIS A 13 -3.58 -13.54 4.98
N GLU A 14 -4.12 -14.69 4.62
CA GLU A 14 -4.56 -15.73 5.57
C GLU A 14 -3.42 -16.36 6.39
N ASN A 15 -2.19 -16.27 5.88
CA ASN A 15 -1.01 -16.87 6.54
C ASN A 15 -0.41 -15.98 7.64
N TYR A 16 -1.01 -14.82 7.94
CA TYR A 16 -0.47 -13.84 8.87
C TYR A 16 -1.53 -13.39 9.89
N ASP A 17 -1.11 -13.18 11.12
CA ASP A 17 -1.96 -12.59 12.17
C ASP A 17 -2.12 -11.08 11.91
N LEU A 18 -3.19 -10.71 11.21
CA LEU A 18 -3.48 -9.36 10.76
C LEU A 18 -4.86 -8.89 11.21
N ASP A 19 -4.88 -7.73 11.83
CA ASP A 19 -6.08 -6.94 11.91
C ASP A 19 -6.26 -6.13 10.61
N TYR A 20 -7.49 -6.01 10.14
CA TYR A 20 -7.83 -5.29 8.93
C TYR A 20 -8.68 -4.08 9.25
N ASN A 21 -8.26 -2.90 8.79
CA ASN A 21 -8.99 -1.65 8.96
C ASN A 21 -9.49 -1.12 7.63
N ASP A 22 -10.73 -0.68 7.61
CA ASP A 22 -11.30 0.14 6.54
C ASP A 22 -12.33 1.12 7.10
N ILE A 23 -12.59 2.20 6.36
CA ILE A 23 -13.61 3.19 6.71
C ILE A 23 -15.03 2.58 6.63
N ASP A 24 -15.21 1.58 5.78
CA ASP A 24 -16.49 0.94 5.47
C ASP A 24 -16.52 -0.51 5.97
N GLY A 25 -17.35 -0.77 6.99
CA GLY A 25 -17.50 -2.10 7.59
C GLY A 25 -18.03 -3.21 6.66
N LYS A 26 -18.51 -2.86 5.45
CA LYS A 26 -19.05 -3.84 4.47
C LYS A 26 -18.02 -4.85 3.97
N TYR A 27 -16.73 -4.57 4.10
CA TYR A 27 -15.66 -5.46 3.66
C TYR A 27 -15.26 -6.52 4.69
N GLY A 28 -15.97 -6.60 5.83
CA GLY A 28 -15.65 -7.57 6.86
C GLY A 28 -14.32 -7.32 7.56
N CYS A 29 -13.88 -6.07 7.62
CA CYS A 29 -12.74 -5.66 8.41
C CYS A 29 -13.11 -5.68 9.90
N ASN A 30 -12.20 -6.16 10.75
CA ASN A 30 -12.43 -6.22 12.20
C ASN A 30 -12.26 -4.86 12.89
N ILE A 31 -11.70 -3.88 12.20
CA ILE A 31 -11.60 -2.49 12.66
C ILE A 31 -12.26 -1.57 11.64
N THR A 32 -13.43 -1.01 11.98
CA THR A 32 -14.10 -0.02 11.13
C THR A 32 -13.79 1.39 11.61
N GLY A 33 -13.37 2.25 10.69
CA GLY A 33 -13.12 3.66 10.98
C GLY A 33 -11.93 4.24 10.23
N ASP A 34 -11.66 5.51 10.52
CA ASP A 34 -10.59 6.29 9.90
C ASP A 34 -9.21 5.72 10.24
N ALA A 35 -8.52 5.19 9.24
CA ALA A 35 -7.17 4.62 9.35
C ALA A 35 -6.15 5.60 9.97
N MET A 36 -6.36 6.91 9.77
CA MET A 36 -5.48 7.92 10.34
C MET A 36 -5.62 8.06 11.86
N LYS A 37 -6.72 7.57 12.44
CA LYS A 37 -6.99 7.58 13.89
C LYS A 37 -6.70 6.25 14.58
N VAL A 38 -6.45 5.18 13.83
CA VAL A 38 -6.13 3.87 14.39
C VAL A 38 -4.82 3.94 15.17
N SER A 39 -4.83 3.39 16.41
CA SER A 39 -3.62 3.24 17.21
C SER A 39 -2.74 2.13 16.64
N LEU A 40 -1.47 2.44 16.41
CA LEU A 40 -0.49 1.48 15.91
C LEU A 40 0.29 0.77 17.03
N LYS A 41 0.07 1.14 18.29
CA LYS A 41 0.82 0.62 19.44
C LYS A 41 0.80 -0.90 19.58
N PRO A 42 -0.38 -1.59 19.40
CA PRO A 42 -0.46 -3.04 19.63
C PRO A 42 0.17 -3.90 18.52
N TYR A 43 0.66 -3.30 17.44
CA TYR A 43 1.11 -4.04 16.26
C TYR A 43 2.63 -4.03 16.12
N ASP A 44 3.19 -5.13 15.61
CA ASP A 44 4.61 -5.30 15.35
C ASP A 44 5.01 -4.77 13.97
N PHE A 45 4.08 -4.77 13.01
CA PHE A 45 4.27 -4.25 11.65
C PHE A 45 2.98 -3.69 11.05
N ILE A 46 3.11 -2.86 10.00
CA ILE A 46 1.99 -2.15 9.39
C ILE A 46 2.03 -2.32 7.87
N ILE A 47 0.87 -2.65 7.27
CA ILE A 47 0.63 -2.59 5.84
C ILE A 47 -0.39 -1.48 5.60
N ALA A 48 -0.26 -0.72 4.53
CA ALA A 48 -1.21 0.32 4.17
C ALA A 48 -1.40 0.44 2.66
N SER A 49 -2.66 0.51 2.20
CA SER A 49 -3.02 0.75 0.80
C SER A 49 -4.00 1.92 0.70
N PRO A 50 -3.53 3.17 0.93
CA PRO A 50 -4.41 4.34 0.89
C PRO A 50 -5.06 4.52 -0.48
N PRO A 51 -6.28 5.12 -0.56
CA PRO A 51 -7.04 5.27 -1.78
C PRO A 51 -6.22 5.83 -2.95
N CYS A 52 -6.28 5.13 -4.08
CA CYS A 52 -5.46 5.42 -5.25
C CYS A 52 -6.15 6.28 -6.33
N ASN A 53 -7.41 6.66 -6.15
CA ASN A 53 -8.23 7.32 -7.19
C ASN A 53 -7.63 8.62 -7.71
N TRP A 54 -7.02 9.44 -6.83
CA TRP A 54 -6.30 10.65 -7.24
C TRP A 54 -5.02 10.31 -8.02
N TRP A 55 -4.33 9.27 -7.63
CA TRP A 55 -3.02 8.88 -8.17
C TRP A 55 -3.12 8.09 -9.47
N SER A 56 -4.24 7.40 -9.69
CA SER A 56 -4.43 6.49 -10.83
C SER A 56 -4.46 7.23 -12.18
N LYS A 57 -3.67 6.74 -13.14
CA LYS A 57 -3.75 7.17 -14.53
C LYS A 57 -5.05 6.70 -15.21
N ALA A 58 -5.66 5.63 -14.70
CA ALA A 58 -6.92 5.09 -15.23
C ALA A 58 -8.14 5.94 -14.87
N ASN A 59 -8.00 6.90 -13.94
CA ASN A 59 -9.07 7.83 -13.62
C ASN A 59 -8.89 9.15 -14.37
N PRO A 60 -9.56 9.37 -15.51
CA PRO A 60 -9.46 10.62 -16.27
C PRO A 60 -10.11 11.80 -15.53
N TYR A 61 -11.03 11.51 -14.61
CA TYR A 61 -11.81 12.50 -13.86
C TYR A 61 -11.21 12.85 -12.49
N TYR A 62 -9.95 12.49 -12.22
CA TYR A 62 -9.34 12.67 -10.89
C TYR A 62 -9.40 14.11 -10.37
N LYS A 63 -9.36 15.14 -11.27
CA LYS A 63 -9.42 16.55 -10.90
C LYS A 63 -10.84 17.04 -10.54
N THR A 64 -11.87 16.33 -10.98
CA THR A 64 -13.28 16.70 -10.79
C THR A 64 -14.05 15.71 -9.92
N SER A 65 -13.52 14.50 -9.73
CA SER A 65 -14.11 13.51 -8.85
C SER A 65 -13.98 13.96 -7.40
N GLN A 66 -15.11 14.20 -6.73
CA GLN A 66 -15.13 14.59 -5.32
C GLN A 66 -14.42 13.56 -4.44
N TYR A 67 -14.59 12.27 -4.72
CA TYR A 67 -13.91 11.20 -3.99
C TYR A 67 -12.38 11.29 -4.14
N ALA A 68 -11.89 11.49 -5.37
CA ALA A 68 -10.45 11.60 -5.62
C ALA A 68 -9.87 12.86 -4.92
N LEU A 69 -10.58 13.98 -4.97
CA LEU A 69 -10.19 15.23 -4.29
C LEU A 69 -10.16 15.04 -2.76
N ASN A 70 -11.18 14.39 -2.20
CA ASN A 70 -11.28 14.15 -0.76
C ASN A 70 -10.25 13.16 -0.24
N THR A 71 -9.72 12.27 -1.09
CA THR A 71 -8.78 11.22 -0.68
C THR A 71 -7.33 11.46 -1.12
N LYS A 72 -7.05 12.51 -1.89
CA LYS A 72 -5.71 12.81 -2.41
C LYS A 72 -4.63 12.96 -1.33
N HIS A 73 -5.02 13.47 -0.16
CA HIS A 73 -4.12 13.72 0.96
C HIS A 73 -3.75 12.44 1.72
N LEU A 74 -4.50 11.35 1.56
CA LEU A 74 -4.31 10.14 2.37
C LEU A 74 -2.97 9.45 2.11
N LEU A 75 -2.43 9.47 0.89
CA LEU A 75 -1.10 8.91 0.65
C LEU A 75 0.01 9.71 1.36
N PRO A 76 0.15 11.04 1.18
CA PRO A 76 1.16 11.79 1.91
C PRO A 76 0.95 11.77 3.43
N ASP A 77 -0.29 11.79 3.92
CA ASP A 77 -0.58 11.70 5.35
C ASP A 77 -0.20 10.32 5.92
N THR A 78 -0.44 9.24 5.17
CA THR A 78 -0.01 7.89 5.55
C THR A 78 1.52 7.80 5.64
N ILE A 79 2.25 8.36 4.67
CA ILE A 79 3.73 8.43 4.71
C ILE A 79 4.18 9.23 5.94
N ASN A 80 3.56 10.37 6.22
CA ASN A 80 3.88 11.18 7.41
C ASN A 80 3.58 10.46 8.74
N LYS A 81 2.49 9.69 8.78
CA LYS A 81 2.12 8.91 9.99
C LYS A 81 3.09 7.76 10.21
N LEU A 82 3.37 6.97 9.17
CA LEU A 82 4.20 5.76 9.27
C LEU A 82 5.68 6.07 9.30
N GLY A 83 6.16 7.10 8.61
CA GLY A 83 7.56 7.54 8.65
C GLY A 83 8.06 8.01 10.02
N LYS A 84 7.15 8.21 10.98
CA LYS A 84 7.47 8.52 12.38
C LYS A 84 7.51 7.28 13.29
N GLN A 85 7.29 6.09 12.72
CA GLN A 85 7.26 4.84 13.49
C GLN A 85 8.60 4.11 13.34
N ASP A 86 9.05 3.49 14.43
CA ASP A 86 10.23 2.60 14.41
C ASP A 86 9.86 1.17 13.93
N LYS A 87 8.56 0.90 13.78
CA LYS A 87 8.04 -0.41 13.36
C LYS A 87 8.17 -0.61 11.86
N PRO A 88 8.44 -1.85 11.40
CA PRO A 88 8.39 -2.16 9.99
C PRO A 88 7.04 -1.78 9.35
N PHE A 89 7.07 -1.11 8.22
CA PHE A 89 5.86 -0.83 7.46
C PHE A 89 6.10 -0.87 5.95
N ILE A 90 5.01 -1.12 5.21
CA ILE A 90 4.96 -1.01 3.76
C ILE A 90 3.68 -0.27 3.34
N ILE A 91 3.84 0.67 2.42
CA ILE A 91 2.73 1.41 1.81
C ILE A 91 2.67 1.03 0.33
N GLU A 92 1.52 0.59 -0.13
CA GLU A 92 1.24 0.31 -1.54
C GLU A 92 0.38 1.42 -2.15
N ASN A 93 0.67 1.81 -3.40
CA ASN A 93 -0.21 2.68 -4.19
C ASN A 93 0.07 2.51 -5.69
N VAL A 94 -0.76 3.09 -6.53
CA VAL A 94 -0.55 3.06 -7.98
C VAL A 94 0.62 3.96 -8.41
N LYS A 95 1.40 3.49 -9.37
CA LYS A 95 2.55 4.21 -9.92
C LYS A 95 2.12 5.39 -10.79
N ASN A 96 2.41 6.60 -10.34
CA ASN A 96 2.29 7.82 -11.15
C ASN A 96 3.41 8.80 -10.80
N LYS A 97 4.60 8.55 -11.35
CA LYS A 97 5.81 9.33 -11.05
C LYS A 97 5.60 10.84 -11.15
N LYS A 98 4.90 11.31 -12.21
CA LYS A 98 4.64 12.73 -12.41
C LYS A 98 3.83 13.33 -11.27
N ARG A 99 2.65 12.74 -10.95
CA ARG A 99 1.82 13.25 -9.84
C ARG A 99 2.50 13.15 -8.49
N MET A 100 3.28 12.08 -8.26
CA MET A 100 4.03 11.90 -7.02
C MET A 100 5.09 12.98 -6.84
N LEU A 101 5.81 13.33 -7.92
CA LEU A 101 6.79 14.42 -7.91
C LEU A 101 6.10 15.78 -7.66
N GLU A 102 5.04 16.08 -8.41
CA GLU A 102 4.30 17.34 -8.31
C GLU A 102 3.63 17.55 -6.93
N ASN A 103 3.40 16.49 -6.18
CA ASN A 103 2.76 16.53 -4.85
C ASN A 103 3.71 16.16 -3.69
N GLY A 104 5.02 16.23 -3.89
CA GLY A 104 6.03 16.11 -2.84
C GLY A 104 6.14 14.71 -2.21
N ILE A 105 5.69 13.63 -2.89
CA ILE A 105 5.78 12.27 -2.33
C ILE A 105 7.25 11.84 -2.17
N PHE A 106 8.10 12.16 -3.15
CA PHE A 106 9.52 11.83 -3.08
C PHE A 106 10.25 12.64 -2.01
N ASP A 107 9.82 13.87 -1.74
CA ASP A 107 10.37 14.69 -0.66
C ASP A 107 10.08 14.06 0.71
N LEU A 108 8.87 13.48 0.88
CA LEU A 108 8.53 12.74 2.09
C LEU A 108 9.33 11.43 2.23
N ILE A 109 9.58 10.72 1.13
CA ILE A 109 10.41 9.50 1.12
C ILE A 109 11.82 9.85 1.57
N ILE A 110 12.42 10.92 1.06
CA ILE A 110 13.75 11.41 1.45
C ILE A 110 13.74 11.87 2.91
N LYS A 111 12.74 12.64 3.33
CA LYS A 111 12.61 13.17 4.69
C LYS A 111 12.65 12.10 5.76
N TYR A 112 12.06 10.94 5.50
CA TYR A 112 11.95 9.84 6.46
C TYR A 112 12.93 8.68 6.16
N ASP A 113 13.89 8.88 5.27
CA ASP A 113 14.88 7.87 4.85
C ASP A 113 14.24 6.53 4.46
N LEU A 114 13.21 6.59 3.62
CA LEU A 114 12.46 5.43 3.18
C LEU A 114 12.99 4.89 1.86
N CYS A 115 12.96 3.57 1.71
CA CYS A 115 13.14 2.94 0.42
C CYS A 115 11.82 2.90 -0.37
N TYR A 116 11.92 2.88 -1.70
CA TYR A 116 10.75 2.67 -2.55
C TYR A 116 11.09 1.85 -3.78
N GLN A 117 10.07 1.19 -4.31
CA GLN A 117 10.22 0.41 -5.53
C GLN A 117 8.96 0.43 -6.37
N PHE A 118 9.16 0.38 -7.69
CA PHE A 118 8.10 0.20 -8.65
C PHE A 118 8.03 -1.26 -9.10
N VAL A 119 6.90 -1.92 -8.86
CA VAL A 119 6.61 -3.26 -9.36
C VAL A 119 5.34 -3.19 -10.20
N GLY A 120 5.46 -3.46 -11.50
CA GLY A 120 4.37 -3.32 -12.43
C GLY A 120 3.76 -1.90 -12.41
N ARG A 121 2.48 -1.82 -12.07
CA ARG A 121 1.73 -0.56 -11.99
C ARG A 121 1.69 0.07 -10.60
N HIS A 122 2.40 -0.47 -9.63
CA HIS A 122 2.38 -0.02 -8.26
C HIS A 122 3.72 0.57 -7.82
N ILE A 123 3.68 1.37 -6.78
CA ILE A 123 4.81 1.80 -5.96
C ILE A 123 4.63 1.16 -4.58
N TYR A 124 5.74 0.72 -4.03
CA TYR A 124 5.84 0.27 -2.64
C TYR A 124 6.84 1.16 -1.93
N ILE A 125 6.49 1.66 -0.75
CA ILE A 125 7.31 2.55 0.07
C ILE A 125 7.43 1.91 1.45
N SER A 126 8.66 1.77 1.98
CA SER A 126 8.90 1.05 3.23
C SER A 126 10.13 1.60 3.96
N ASN A 127 10.21 1.41 5.27
CA ASN A 127 11.41 1.60 6.07
C ASN A 127 12.26 0.30 6.20
N VAL A 128 11.85 -0.77 5.54
CA VAL A 128 12.61 -2.03 5.42
C VAL A 128 12.87 -2.28 3.95
N ILE A 129 14.09 -2.68 3.61
CA ILE A 129 14.46 -2.99 2.23
C ILE A 129 13.49 -4.03 1.68
N ILE A 130 12.89 -3.70 0.55
CA ILE A 130 12.05 -4.61 -0.22
C ILE A 130 13.01 -5.38 -1.11
N ASP A 131 13.37 -6.61 -0.72
CA ASP A 131 14.20 -7.46 -1.57
C ASP A 131 13.37 -7.96 -2.76
N LEU A 132 13.81 -7.61 -3.94
CA LEU A 132 13.06 -7.80 -5.16
C LEU A 132 13.75 -8.71 -6.17
N ASP A 133 14.16 -9.84 -5.75
CA ASP A 133 14.16 -11.00 -6.65
C ASP A 133 12.73 -11.46 -7.01
N CYS A 134 11.78 -10.52 -6.90
CA CYS A 134 10.46 -10.69 -7.49
C CYS A 134 10.63 -10.63 -9.00
N PRO A 135 10.32 -11.69 -9.76
CA PRO A 135 10.43 -11.65 -11.21
C PRO A 135 9.73 -10.39 -11.69
N GLN A 136 10.49 -9.51 -12.36
CA GLN A 136 9.92 -8.34 -13.00
C GLN A 136 8.85 -8.89 -13.95
N HIS A 137 7.59 -8.85 -13.52
CA HIS A 137 6.52 -9.13 -14.44
C HIS A 137 6.68 -8.12 -15.57
N GLN A 138 7.05 -8.66 -16.72
CA GLN A 138 7.07 -7.93 -17.96
C GLN A 138 5.86 -7.02 -17.99
N ASP A 139 6.05 -5.75 -18.29
CA ASP A 139 4.95 -4.82 -18.52
C ASP A 139 3.91 -5.53 -19.38
N PHE A 140 2.84 -6.00 -18.78
CA PHE A 140 1.72 -6.51 -19.52
C PHE A 140 1.18 -5.35 -20.35
N VAL A 141 1.56 -5.32 -21.60
CA VAL A 141 0.98 -4.43 -22.59
C VAL A 141 -0.50 -4.80 -22.65
N TYR A 142 -1.34 -3.95 -22.07
CA TYR A 142 -2.77 -4.04 -22.23
C TYR A 142 -3.11 -3.80 -23.70
N GLY A 143 -3.13 -4.85 -24.48
CA GLY A 143 -3.89 -4.90 -25.72
C GLY A 143 -5.36 -4.71 -25.36
N GLY A 144 -5.95 -3.57 -25.72
CA GLY A 144 -7.26 -2.98 -25.49
C GLY A 144 -8.51 -3.88 -25.40
N LYS A 145 -8.50 -4.97 -24.68
CA LYS A 145 -9.71 -5.70 -24.29
C LYS A 145 -9.87 -5.55 -22.77
N ARG A 146 -10.94 -4.85 -22.36
CA ARG A 146 -11.53 -5.00 -21.03
C ARG A 146 -11.79 -6.48 -20.82
N VAL A 147 -10.90 -7.16 -20.14
CA VAL A 147 -11.22 -8.47 -19.62
C VAL A 147 -12.17 -8.24 -18.45
N ASN A 148 -13.28 -8.92 -18.51
CA ASN A 148 -14.42 -8.95 -17.59
C ASN A 148 -14.11 -8.61 -16.14
N ASN A 149 -15.12 -8.32 -15.35
CA ASN A 149 -15.18 -7.94 -13.93
C ASN A 149 -14.19 -8.63 -12.96
N ASP A 150 -13.39 -9.58 -13.43
CA ASP A 150 -12.28 -10.25 -12.75
C ASP A 150 -10.94 -9.49 -12.84
N GLY A 151 -10.91 -8.32 -13.48
CA GLY A 151 -9.70 -7.47 -13.56
C GLY A 151 -9.10 -7.04 -12.21
N TYR A 152 -9.82 -7.29 -11.14
CA TYR A 152 -9.34 -7.14 -9.77
C TYR A 152 -8.33 -8.24 -9.38
N ASN A 153 -8.45 -9.45 -9.95
CA ASN A 153 -7.62 -10.59 -9.57
C ASN A 153 -6.20 -10.54 -10.13
N GLN A 154 -5.98 -9.95 -11.31
CA GLN A 154 -4.62 -9.85 -11.87
C GLN A 154 -3.79 -8.70 -11.29
N GLY A 155 -4.41 -7.59 -10.91
CA GLY A 155 -3.74 -6.52 -10.15
C GLY A 155 -3.52 -6.89 -8.69
N GLY A 156 -4.48 -7.63 -8.09
CA GLY A 156 -4.44 -8.07 -6.70
C GLY A 156 -3.37 -9.13 -6.43
N SER A 157 -3.13 -10.07 -7.36
CA SER A 157 -2.13 -11.13 -7.17
C SER A 157 -0.70 -10.58 -7.06
N ASN A 158 -0.34 -9.55 -7.82
CA ASN A 158 1.00 -8.96 -7.77
C ASN A 158 1.23 -8.15 -6.50
N VAL A 159 0.21 -7.42 -6.03
CA VAL A 159 0.25 -6.71 -4.74
C VAL A 159 0.42 -7.71 -3.61
N HIS A 160 -0.32 -8.80 -3.64
CA HIS A 160 -0.26 -9.86 -2.65
C HIS A 160 1.14 -10.48 -2.55
N ILE A 161 1.74 -10.87 -3.68
CA ILE A 161 3.07 -11.47 -3.73
C ILE A 161 4.14 -10.53 -3.16
N VAL A 162 4.13 -9.25 -3.51
CA VAL A 162 5.12 -8.29 -3.00
C VAL A 162 4.97 -8.10 -1.49
N ILE A 163 3.74 -7.99 -1.00
CA ILE A 163 3.47 -7.85 0.44
C ILE A 163 3.90 -9.13 1.19
N GLU A 164 3.63 -10.32 0.67
CA GLU A 164 4.06 -11.57 1.30
C GLU A 164 5.58 -11.70 1.39
N LYS A 165 6.30 -11.42 0.31
CA LYS A 165 7.77 -11.39 0.34
C LYS A 165 8.32 -10.38 1.33
N TRP A 166 7.72 -9.19 1.41
CA TRP A 166 8.09 -8.20 2.40
C TRP A 166 7.85 -8.71 3.82
N LEU A 167 6.71 -9.39 4.07
CA LEU A 167 6.39 -9.99 5.36
C LEU A 167 7.38 -11.09 5.77
N GLU A 168 7.85 -11.90 4.83
CA GLU A 168 8.92 -12.88 5.06
C GLU A 168 10.23 -12.18 5.50
N ASN A 169 10.61 -11.08 4.84
CA ASN A 169 11.79 -10.31 5.21
C ASN A 169 11.65 -9.65 6.59
N VAL A 170 10.47 -9.12 6.92
CA VAL A 170 10.17 -8.57 8.25
C VAL A 170 10.28 -9.63 9.33
N LYS A 171 9.72 -10.82 9.09
CA LYS A 171 9.80 -11.94 10.02
C LYS A 171 11.24 -12.34 10.29
N ASN A 172 12.03 -12.55 9.23
CA ASN A 172 13.44 -12.90 9.35
C ASN A 172 14.23 -11.83 10.12
N LYS A 173 13.95 -10.54 9.90
CA LYS A 173 14.61 -9.43 10.61
C LYS A 173 14.25 -9.39 12.09
N LEU A 174 13.00 -9.64 12.45
CA LEU A 174 12.56 -9.65 13.84
C LEU A 174 13.02 -10.91 14.60
N ASP A 175 13.10 -12.05 13.93
CA ASP A 175 13.62 -13.30 14.50
C ASP A 175 15.14 -13.26 14.78
N ILE A 176 15.89 -12.38 14.10
CA ILE A 176 17.33 -12.17 14.35
C ILE A 176 17.56 -11.26 15.59
N ILE A 177 16.59 -10.45 15.96
CA ILE A 177 16.71 -9.48 17.06
C ILE A 177 16.30 -10.10 18.41
N ASN A 178 15.57 -11.22 18.40
CA ASN A 178 15.16 -11.98 19.58
C ASN A 178 16.10 -13.17 19.83
#